data_8ce73f193564f8831c6349dafb6f1f5e
#
_entry.id   8ce73f193564f8831c6349dafb6f1f5e
#
_cell.length_a   1.000
_cell.length_b   1.000
_cell.length_c   1.000
_cell.angle_alpha   90.00
_cell.angle_beta   90.00
_cell.angle_gamma   90.00
#
_symmetry.space_group_name_H-M   'P 1'
#
loop_
_entity.id
_entity.type
_entity.pdbx_description
1 polymer ?
#
loop_
_entity_poly.entity_id
_entity_poly.type
_entity_poly.pdbx_seq_one_letter_code
_entity_poly.pdbx_strand_id
1 'polypeptide(L)'
;MTKLTKKKRKWIIIQFRSGRSATSIARIQKISRRYVYKLVAKHKKEGKESYIAKKAGRPKQPLNATFVKKVIEIRTRDDYGKEKIHFVLGKEGFSVSQRQIQRILDEQGLTDPCPKRKGKRKYVRFQWPMSNYMWHCDWSEYQGKQYCIFIDDRSRKIMAAGVFDNATTENALFVLHQAILINGVCPVVILSDKGAQFYANKYDKTGKKGVSEFEKELEFLGIDFWTARRRHPQTNGKMEKWFDTMKKRFNKHPDEKLQEFVKWYNEGRIHHALSYDTPEKIYWEKL
;
A
#
# COMPACT_ATOMS: atom_id res chain seq x y z
N MET A 1 6.21 35.13 -18.37
CA MET A 1 5.57 35.19 -19.72
C MET A 1 4.33 34.32 -19.74
N THR A 2 3.17 34.91 -20.01
CA THR A 2 1.89 34.20 -20.07
C THR A 2 1.88 33.24 -21.29
N LYS A 3 1.65 31.95 -21.07
CA LYS A 3 1.53 30.95 -22.16
C LYS A 3 0.37 31.31 -23.06
N LEU A 4 0.64 31.66 -24.33
CA LEU A 4 -0.40 31.91 -25.31
C LEU A 4 -1.20 30.65 -25.60
N THR A 5 -2.52 30.74 -25.44
CA THR A 5 -3.45 29.64 -25.76
C THR A 5 -3.56 29.41 -27.27
N LYS A 6 -4.08 28.26 -27.70
CA LYS A 6 -4.37 27.94 -29.11
C LYS A 6 -5.24 29.02 -29.76
N LYS A 7 -6.27 29.50 -29.06
CA LYS A 7 -7.16 30.59 -29.52
C LYS A 7 -6.40 31.89 -29.77
N LYS A 8 -5.54 32.34 -28.85
CA LYS A 8 -4.73 33.56 -29.00
C LYS A 8 -3.74 33.46 -30.17
N ARG A 9 -3.08 32.30 -30.36
CA ARG A 9 -2.17 32.10 -31.51
C ARG A 9 -2.90 32.17 -32.84
N LYS A 10 -4.08 31.51 -32.97
CA LYS A 10 -4.93 31.58 -34.15
C LYS A 10 -5.31 33.02 -34.43
N TRP A 11 -5.76 33.80 -33.41
CA TRP A 11 -6.13 35.22 -33.54
C TRP A 11 -4.98 36.06 -34.04
N ILE A 12 -3.76 35.92 -33.50
CA ILE A 12 -2.55 36.65 -33.94
C ILE A 12 -2.31 36.46 -35.45
N ILE A 13 -2.42 35.26 -35.92
CA ILE A 13 -2.16 34.92 -37.33
C ILE A 13 -3.25 35.48 -38.23
N ILE A 14 -4.52 35.40 -37.83
CA ILE A 14 -5.65 36.01 -38.59
C ILE A 14 -5.48 37.50 -38.66
N GLN A 15 -5.21 38.19 -37.53
CA GLN A 15 -5.03 39.65 -37.54
C GLN A 15 -3.83 40.12 -38.35
N PHE A 16 -2.75 39.36 -38.34
CA PHE A 16 -1.59 39.67 -39.21
C PHE A 16 -1.91 39.54 -40.68
N ARG A 17 -2.68 38.51 -41.07
CA ARG A 17 -3.12 38.25 -42.46
C ARG A 17 -4.11 39.33 -42.93
N SER A 18 -4.94 39.86 -42.04
CA SER A 18 -5.88 40.97 -42.36
C SER A 18 -5.19 42.35 -42.44
N GLY A 19 -3.84 42.40 -42.45
CA GLY A 19 -3.08 43.62 -42.60
C GLY A 19 -2.77 44.41 -41.32
N ARG A 20 -3.18 43.91 -40.14
CA ARG A 20 -2.87 44.61 -38.87
C ARG A 20 -1.36 44.54 -38.58
N SER A 21 -0.77 45.69 -38.19
CA SER A 21 0.66 45.75 -37.93
C SER A 21 1.11 44.88 -36.77
N ALA A 22 2.30 44.27 -36.89
CA ALA A 22 2.88 43.42 -35.84
C ALA A 22 3.04 44.18 -34.51
N THR A 23 3.26 45.49 -34.56
CA THR A 23 3.36 46.34 -33.37
C THR A 23 2.03 46.44 -32.61
N SER A 24 0.93 46.64 -33.35
CA SER A 24 -0.42 46.67 -32.74
C SER A 24 -0.81 45.34 -32.14
N ILE A 25 -0.57 44.23 -32.85
CA ILE A 25 -0.84 42.86 -32.37
C ILE A 25 0.00 42.56 -31.12
N ALA A 26 1.28 42.90 -31.11
CA ALA A 26 2.19 42.69 -29.99
C ALA A 26 1.73 43.45 -28.74
N ARG A 27 1.26 44.71 -28.89
CA ARG A 27 0.73 45.52 -27.80
C ARG A 27 -0.54 44.92 -27.20
N ILE A 28 -1.49 44.51 -28.03
CA ILE A 28 -2.78 43.91 -27.60
C ILE A 28 -2.56 42.59 -26.85
N GLN A 29 -1.67 41.72 -27.36
CA GLN A 29 -1.43 40.43 -26.76
C GLN A 29 -0.32 40.43 -25.68
N LYS A 30 0.28 41.59 -25.39
CA LYS A 30 1.39 41.77 -24.45
C LYS A 30 2.56 40.79 -24.74
N ILE A 31 2.99 40.76 -26.00
CA ILE A 31 4.10 39.92 -26.52
C ILE A 31 5.08 40.76 -27.31
N SER A 32 6.24 40.25 -27.66
CA SER A 32 7.20 40.93 -28.49
C SER A 32 6.81 40.89 -29.98
N ARG A 33 7.12 41.95 -30.74
CA ARG A 33 6.98 41.96 -32.21
C ARG A 33 7.70 40.79 -32.88
N ARG A 34 8.90 40.45 -32.39
CA ARG A 34 9.67 39.32 -32.87
C ARG A 34 8.90 38.00 -32.74
N TYR A 35 8.12 37.85 -31.68
CA TYR A 35 7.31 36.66 -31.51
C TYR A 35 6.14 36.57 -32.49
N VAL A 36 5.52 37.69 -32.86
CA VAL A 36 4.48 37.75 -33.90
C VAL A 36 5.05 37.24 -35.22
N TYR A 37 6.17 37.82 -35.67
CA TYR A 37 6.82 37.34 -36.92
C TYR A 37 7.24 35.90 -36.85
N LYS A 38 7.79 35.42 -35.72
CA LYS A 38 8.15 34.01 -35.52
C LYS A 38 6.94 33.10 -35.64
N LEU A 39 5.80 33.50 -35.10
CA LEU A 39 4.56 32.69 -35.15
C LEU A 39 3.99 32.65 -36.59
N VAL A 40 4.03 33.78 -37.32
CA VAL A 40 3.59 33.86 -38.72
C VAL A 40 4.50 33.02 -39.62
N ALA A 41 5.82 33.15 -39.46
CA ALA A 41 6.78 32.34 -40.21
C ALA A 41 6.57 30.82 -39.96
N LYS A 42 6.34 30.47 -38.70
CA LYS A 42 5.99 29.10 -38.32
C LYS A 42 4.70 28.63 -38.98
N HIS A 43 3.67 29.48 -39.03
CA HIS A 43 2.40 29.14 -39.66
C HIS A 43 2.52 28.96 -41.18
N LYS A 44 3.39 29.72 -41.85
CA LYS A 44 3.69 29.51 -43.29
C LYS A 44 4.29 28.12 -43.55
N LYS A 45 5.08 27.57 -42.59
CA LYS A 45 5.74 26.25 -42.71
C LYS A 45 4.85 25.09 -42.26
N GLU A 46 4.20 25.21 -41.11
CA GLU A 46 3.52 24.12 -40.40
C GLU A 46 1.98 24.23 -40.46
N GLY A 47 1.41 25.24 -41.12
CA GLY A 47 -0.03 25.41 -41.23
C GLY A 47 -0.75 25.48 -39.87
N LYS A 48 -1.87 24.80 -39.75
CA LYS A 48 -2.72 24.80 -38.52
C LYS A 48 -2.01 24.22 -37.30
N GLU A 49 -0.97 23.40 -37.43
CA GLU A 49 -0.20 22.84 -36.32
C GLU A 49 0.57 23.90 -35.53
N SER A 50 0.90 25.03 -36.17
CA SER A 50 1.55 26.18 -35.53
C SER A 50 0.74 26.79 -34.37
N TYR A 51 -0.58 26.58 -34.34
CA TYR A 51 -1.46 27.02 -33.25
C TYR A 51 -1.22 26.23 -31.96
N ILE A 52 -0.67 25.01 -32.05
CA ILE A 52 -0.37 24.15 -30.91
C ILE A 52 0.98 24.52 -30.33
N ALA A 53 1.00 24.82 -29.03
CA ALA A 53 2.27 25.03 -28.35
C ALA A 53 3.01 23.70 -28.24
N LYS A 54 4.24 23.60 -28.72
CA LYS A 54 5.09 22.47 -28.39
C LYS A 54 5.21 22.36 -26.87
N LYS A 55 5.11 21.16 -26.31
CA LYS A 55 5.38 20.95 -24.88
C LYS A 55 6.80 21.40 -24.59
N ALA A 56 6.95 22.34 -23.66
CA ALA A 56 8.27 22.74 -23.19
C ALA A 56 8.83 21.65 -22.28
N GLY A 57 10.11 21.40 -22.35
CA GLY A 57 10.82 20.44 -21.52
C GLY A 57 11.61 19.41 -22.35
N ARG A 58 12.44 18.65 -21.67
CA ARG A 58 13.20 17.56 -22.28
C ARG A 58 12.24 16.48 -22.79
N PRO A 59 12.40 15.98 -24.02
CA PRO A 59 11.61 14.86 -24.51
C PRO A 59 11.70 13.67 -23.54
N LYS A 60 10.58 12.97 -23.36
CA LYS A 60 10.61 11.74 -22.58
C LYS A 60 11.45 10.70 -23.30
N GLN A 61 12.47 10.19 -22.63
CA GLN A 61 13.24 9.07 -23.17
C GLN A 61 12.35 7.82 -23.28
N PRO A 62 12.54 7.00 -24.32
CA PRO A 62 11.85 5.71 -24.43
C PRO A 62 12.19 4.84 -23.22
N LEU A 63 11.23 4.05 -22.77
CA LEU A 63 11.43 3.09 -21.70
C LEU A 63 12.01 1.80 -22.31
N ASN A 64 12.97 1.19 -21.62
CA ASN A 64 13.51 -0.11 -22.02
C ASN A 64 12.43 -1.19 -21.88
N ALA A 65 12.18 -1.94 -22.96
CA ALA A 65 11.13 -2.97 -22.99
C ALA A 65 11.32 -4.07 -21.93
N THR A 66 12.57 -4.44 -21.62
CA THR A 66 12.90 -5.40 -20.57
C THR A 66 12.49 -4.89 -19.19
N PHE A 67 12.75 -3.61 -18.90
CA PHE A 67 12.29 -3.00 -17.63
C PHE A 67 10.77 -2.94 -17.54
N VAL A 68 10.10 -2.60 -18.64
CA VAL A 68 8.64 -2.56 -18.66
C VAL A 68 8.06 -3.93 -18.32
N LYS A 69 8.55 -5.01 -18.95
CA LYS A 69 8.11 -6.38 -18.68
C LYS A 69 8.33 -6.78 -17.22
N LYS A 70 9.51 -6.55 -16.65
CA LYS A 70 9.83 -6.89 -15.26
C LYS A 70 8.98 -6.10 -14.25
N VAL A 71 8.76 -4.81 -14.48
CA VAL A 71 7.90 -3.99 -13.61
C VAL A 71 6.46 -4.51 -13.61
N ILE A 72 5.92 -4.88 -14.78
CA ILE A 72 4.58 -5.45 -14.92
C ILE A 72 4.51 -6.80 -14.18
N GLU A 73 5.49 -7.68 -14.41
CA GLU A 73 5.58 -9.00 -13.76
C GLU A 73 5.54 -8.88 -12.23
N ILE A 74 6.43 -8.09 -11.63
CA ILE A 74 6.49 -7.88 -10.18
C ILE A 74 5.17 -7.26 -9.66
N ARG A 75 4.62 -6.29 -10.39
CA ARG A 75 3.35 -5.65 -10.02
C ARG A 75 2.20 -6.64 -10.02
N THR A 76 2.10 -7.49 -11.03
CA THR A 76 1.02 -8.48 -11.16
C THR A 76 1.15 -9.59 -10.11
N ARG A 77 2.36 -10.11 -9.90
CA ARG A 77 2.62 -11.20 -8.95
C ARG A 77 2.43 -10.78 -7.49
N ASP A 78 3.03 -9.64 -7.09
CA ASP A 78 3.18 -9.27 -5.68
C ASP A 78 2.37 -8.03 -5.26
N ASP A 79 1.72 -7.36 -6.18
CA ASP A 79 0.99 -6.10 -5.97
C ASP A 79 1.86 -4.98 -5.34
N TYR A 80 3.13 -4.93 -5.70
CA TYR A 80 4.06 -3.96 -5.16
C TYR A 80 3.90 -2.58 -5.82
N GLY A 81 3.98 -1.53 -4.98
CA GLY A 81 4.14 -0.16 -5.46
C GLY A 81 5.59 0.14 -5.87
N LYS A 82 5.81 1.31 -6.48
CA LYS A 82 7.10 1.74 -7.04
C LYS A 82 8.32 1.56 -6.12
N GLU A 83 8.15 1.77 -4.81
CA GLU A 83 9.25 1.68 -3.85
C GLU A 83 9.75 0.24 -3.67
N LYS A 84 8.82 -0.70 -3.52
CA LYS A 84 9.14 -2.12 -3.41
C LYS A 84 9.68 -2.69 -4.72
N ILE A 85 9.08 -2.31 -5.86
CA ILE A 85 9.56 -2.72 -7.19
C ILE A 85 10.98 -2.20 -7.41
N HIS A 86 11.26 -0.94 -7.04
CA HIS A 86 12.62 -0.38 -7.12
C HIS A 86 13.63 -1.19 -6.31
N PHE A 87 13.26 -1.57 -5.09
CA PHE A 87 14.11 -2.39 -4.22
C PHE A 87 14.39 -3.78 -4.81
N VAL A 88 13.34 -4.48 -5.30
CA VAL A 88 13.48 -5.80 -5.93
C VAL A 88 14.37 -5.73 -7.16
N LEU A 89 14.12 -4.79 -8.06
CA LEU A 89 14.93 -4.59 -9.26
C LEU A 89 16.38 -4.22 -8.93
N GLY A 90 16.60 -3.41 -7.88
CA GLY A 90 17.93 -3.08 -7.39
C GLY A 90 18.71 -4.31 -6.91
N LYS A 91 18.07 -5.25 -6.21
CA LYS A 91 18.67 -6.54 -5.83
C LYS A 91 19.00 -7.42 -7.03
N GLU A 92 18.23 -7.33 -8.10
CA GLU A 92 18.50 -8.03 -9.38
C GLU A 92 19.55 -7.30 -10.26
N GLY A 93 20.19 -6.23 -9.78
CA GLY A 93 21.22 -5.47 -10.48
C GLY A 93 20.69 -4.45 -11.52
N PHE A 94 19.38 -4.17 -11.52
CA PHE A 94 18.80 -3.19 -12.43
C PHE A 94 18.83 -1.77 -11.84
N SER A 95 19.43 -0.83 -12.56
CA SER A 95 19.41 0.60 -12.20
C SER A 95 18.22 1.30 -12.85
N VAL A 96 17.11 1.36 -12.12
CA VAL A 96 15.86 2.01 -12.57
C VAL A 96 15.33 2.92 -11.46
N SER A 97 15.03 4.18 -11.75
CA SER A 97 14.54 5.09 -10.74
C SER A 97 13.05 4.83 -10.39
N GLN A 98 12.66 5.14 -9.15
CA GLN A 98 11.25 5.06 -8.73
C GLN A 98 10.31 5.89 -9.64
N ARG A 99 10.81 7.00 -10.21
CA ARG A 99 10.04 7.84 -11.14
C ARG A 99 9.78 7.14 -12.48
N GLN A 100 10.75 6.38 -12.98
CA GLN A 100 10.58 5.57 -14.20
C GLN A 100 9.58 4.43 -13.95
N ILE A 101 9.68 3.75 -12.80
CA ILE A 101 8.74 2.70 -12.39
C ILE A 101 7.32 3.28 -12.30
N GLN A 102 7.13 4.42 -11.61
CA GLN A 102 5.82 5.07 -11.55
C GLN A 102 5.27 5.38 -12.93
N ARG A 103 6.12 5.89 -13.83
CA ARG A 103 5.72 6.17 -15.21
C ARG A 103 5.27 4.92 -15.95
N ILE A 104 5.97 3.78 -15.75
CA ILE A 104 5.56 2.49 -16.35
C ILE A 104 4.19 2.08 -15.83
N LEU A 105 4.00 2.11 -14.49
CA LEU A 105 2.73 1.76 -13.88
C LEU A 105 1.58 2.64 -14.37
N ASP A 106 1.81 3.95 -14.51
CA ASP A 106 0.80 4.90 -15.02
C ASP A 106 0.46 4.65 -16.50
N GLU A 107 1.48 4.43 -17.34
CA GLU A 107 1.29 4.18 -18.78
C GLU A 107 0.62 2.83 -19.06
N GLN A 108 0.75 1.86 -18.15
CA GLN A 108 0.10 0.55 -18.22
C GLN A 108 -1.24 0.47 -17.46
N GLY A 109 -1.70 1.57 -16.85
CA GLY A 109 -2.95 1.57 -16.08
C GLY A 109 -2.91 0.74 -14.80
N LEU A 110 -1.71 0.45 -14.27
CA LEU A 110 -1.49 -0.38 -13.08
C LEU A 110 -1.36 0.43 -11.78
N THR A 111 -1.63 1.73 -11.83
CA THR A 111 -1.62 2.60 -10.64
C THR A 111 -2.98 2.60 -9.98
N ASP A 112 -3.05 2.17 -8.72
CA ASP A 112 -4.29 2.27 -7.95
C ASP A 112 -4.63 3.74 -7.67
N PRO A 113 -5.90 4.14 -7.74
CA PRO A 113 -6.33 5.48 -7.38
C PRO A 113 -6.01 5.72 -5.90
N CYS A 114 -5.13 6.71 -5.63
CA CYS A 114 -4.79 7.09 -4.27
C CYS A 114 -5.85 8.05 -3.72
N PRO A 115 -6.65 7.68 -2.72
CA PRO A 115 -7.58 8.61 -2.10
C PRO A 115 -6.81 9.78 -1.48
N LYS A 116 -7.33 10.99 -1.64
CA LYS A 116 -6.73 12.21 -1.07
C LYS A 116 -6.50 12.01 0.43
N ARG A 117 -5.24 12.11 0.88
CA ARG A 117 -4.88 11.95 2.29
C ARG A 117 -5.59 13.01 3.13
N LYS A 118 -6.51 12.60 3.99
CA LYS A 118 -7.06 13.44 5.06
C LYS A 118 -5.98 13.58 6.14
N GLY A 119 -5.33 14.74 6.23
CA GLY A 119 -4.42 15.14 7.29
C GLY A 119 -3.34 14.13 7.72
N LYS A 120 -2.19 14.59 8.15
CA LYS A 120 -1.15 13.74 8.74
C LYS A 120 -1.46 13.55 10.23
N ARG A 121 -2.01 12.40 10.61
CA ARG A 121 -1.98 11.98 12.02
C ARG A 121 -0.56 11.47 12.33
N LYS A 122 0.08 12.01 13.35
CA LYS A 122 1.34 11.48 13.87
C LYS A 122 1.02 10.23 14.69
N TYR A 123 1.37 9.06 14.17
CA TYR A 123 1.29 7.80 14.91
C TYR A 123 2.66 7.45 15.48
N VAL A 124 2.71 7.12 16.76
CA VAL A 124 3.91 6.53 17.38
C VAL A 124 3.91 5.04 17.02
N ARG A 125 4.96 4.60 16.33
CA ARG A 125 5.14 3.17 16.04
C ARG A 125 5.57 2.48 17.32
N PHE A 126 4.81 1.47 17.71
CA PHE A 126 5.18 0.54 18.77
C PHE A 126 5.56 -0.79 18.15
N GLN A 127 6.68 -1.35 18.58
CA GLN A 127 7.17 -2.65 18.14
C GLN A 127 8.07 -3.21 19.24
N TRP A 128 7.81 -4.44 19.65
CA TRP A 128 8.68 -5.12 20.59
C TRP A 128 10.00 -5.51 19.92
N PRO A 129 11.12 -5.47 20.66
CA PRO A 129 12.44 -5.78 20.09
C PRO A 129 12.63 -7.27 19.78
N MET A 130 11.96 -8.17 20.49
CA MET A 130 12.12 -9.62 20.36
C MET A 130 10.92 -10.29 19.71
N SER A 131 11.17 -11.26 18.83
CA SER A 131 10.14 -12.19 18.34
C SER A 131 9.60 -13.03 19.50
N ASN A 132 8.33 -13.43 19.41
CA ASN A 132 7.60 -14.19 20.42
C ASN A 132 7.39 -13.49 21.77
N TYR A 133 7.77 -12.22 21.91
CA TYR A 133 7.37 -11.48 23.10
C TYR A 133 5.86 -11.20 23.09
N MET A 134 5.36 -10.71 21.97
CA MET A 134 3.92 -10.40 21.82
C MET A 134 3.38 -10.92 20.49
N TRP A 135 2.29 -11.67 20.56
CA TRP A 135 1.48 -11.97 19.40
C TRP A 135 0.17 -11.18 19.46
N HIS A 136 -0.23 -10.64 18.31
CA HIS A 136 -1.56 -10.05 18.14
C HIS A 136 -2.50 -11.11 17.61
N CYS A 137 -3.75 -11.14 18.08
CA CYS A 137 -4.81 -11.92 17.46
C CYS A 137 -6.02 -11.06 17.15
N ASP A 138 -6.71 -11.39 16.06
CA ASP A 138 -7.90 -10.67 15.60
C ASP A 138 -8.70 -11.51 14.60
N TRP A 139 -9.96 -11.10 14.41
CA TRP A 139 -10.88 -11.67 13.45
C TRP A 139 -11.21 -10.67 12.34
N SER A 140 -11.47 -11.17 11.14
CA SER A 140 -12.02 -10.35 10.06
C SER A 140 -12.89 -11.17 9.14
N GLU A 141 -14.02 -10.61 8.76
CA GLU A 141 -14.91 -11.19 7.77
C GLU A 141 -14.42 -10.87 6.35
N TYR A 142 -14.50 -11.87 5.48
CA TYR A 142 -14.32 -11.72 4.04
C TYR A 142 -15.11 -12.81 3.31
N GLN A 143 -15.96 -12.41 2.34
CA GLN A 143 -16.82 -13.31 1.53
C GLN A 143 -17.64 -14.30 2.36
N GLY A 144 -18.24 -13.84 3.47
CA GLY A 144 -19.08 -14.65 4.34
C GLY A 144 -18.33 -15.65 5.23
N LYS A 145 -17.00 -15.64 5.23
CA LYS A 145 -16.15 -16.46 6.11
C LYS A 145 -15.42 -15.60 7.12
N GLN A 146 -15.15 -16.19 8.28
CA GLN A 146 -14.42 -15.58 9.38
C GLN A 146 -12.97 -16.04 9.39
N TYR A 147 -12.05 -15.10 9.34
CA TYR A 147 -10.61 -15.35 9.36
C TYR A 147 -10.03 -14.97 10.70
N CYS A 148 -9.42 -15.94 11.39
CA CYS A 148 -8.67 -15.75 12.63
C CYS A 148 -7.19 -15.83 12.35
N ILE A 149 -6.38 -14.91 12.93
CA ILE A 149 -4.94 -14.96 12.78
C ILE A 149 -4.22 -14.64 14.09
N PHE A 150 -3.01 -15.20 14.20
CA PHE A 150 -2.00 -14.79 15.17
C PHE A 150 -0.77 -14.29 14.44
N ILE A 151 -0.29 -13.09 14.78
CA ILE A 151 0.85 -12.44 14.13
C ILE A 151 1.86 -11.97 15.17
N ASP A 152 3.13 -12.25 14.97
CA ASP A 152 4.21 -11.76 15.83
C ASP A 152 4.42 -10.24 15.67
N ASP A 153 4.55 -9.55 16.78
CA ASP A 153 4.65 -8.08 16.83
C ASP A 153 5.92 -7.55 16.17
N ARG A 154 7.07 -8.20 16.40
CA ARG A 154 8.36 -7.79 15.85
C ARG A 154 8.45 -8.05 14.36
N SER A 155 8.33 -9.29 13.99
CA SER A 155 8.61 -9.77 12.63
C SER A 155 7.45 -9.59 11.66
N ARG A 156 6.23 -9.40 12.17
CA ARG A 156 4.99 -9.46 11.37
C ARG A 156 4.71 -10.87 10.79
N LYS A 157 5.42 -11.90 11.24
CA LYS A 157 5.19 -13.27 10.82
C LYS A 157 3.81 -13.72 11.27
N ILE A 158 3.06 -14.34 10.37
CA ILE A 158 1.83 -15.04 10.70
C ILE A 158 2.24 -16.35 11.37
N MET A 159 1.91 -16.50 12.64
CA MET A 159 2.20 -17.70 13.41
C MET A 159 1.25 -18.83 13.06
N ALA A 160 -0.03 -18.51 12.91
CA ALA A 160 -1.05 -19.35 12.29
C ALA A 160 -2.24 -18.50 11.82
N ALA A 161 -3.02 -19.06 10.90
CA ALA A 161 -4.26 -18.50 10.42
C ALA A 161 -5.29 -19.60 10.15
N GLY A 162 -6.56 -19.31 10.45
CA GLY A 162 -7.69 -20.21 10.21
C GLY A 162 -8.85 -19.51 9.52
N VAL A 163 -9.67 -20.26 8.79
CA VAL A 163 -10.90 -19.80 8.15
C VAL A 163 -12.08 -20.67 8.59
N PHE A 164 -13.17 -20.04 8.99
CA PHE A 164 -14.32 -20.67 9.63
C PHE A 164 -15.63 -20.02 9.18
N ASP A 165 -16.73 -20.68 9.45
CA ASP A 165 -18.07 -20.10 9.23
C ASP A 165 -18.41 -19.04 10.30
N ASN A 166 -17.98 -19.28 11.54
CA ASN A 166 -18.28 -18.41 12.68
C ASN A 166 -17.01 -18.07 13.47
N ALA A 167 -16.97 -16.85 13.99
CA ALA A 167 -15.95 -16.40 14.92
C ALA A 167 -16.31 -16.86 16.34
N THR A 168 -15.77 -17.98 16.79
CA THR A 168 -15.99 -18.54 18.12
C THR A 168 -14.71 -18.61 18.94
N THR A 169 -14.84 -18.79 20.26
CA THR A 169 -13.71 -18.98 21.17
C THR A 169 -12.96 -20.27 20.84
N GLU A 170 -13.66 -21.36 20.56
CA GLU A 170 -13.09 -22.66 20.22
C GLU A 170 -12.22 -22.57 18.96
N ASN A 171 -12.72 -21.87 17.93
CA ASN A 171 -11.97 -21.64 16.71
C ASN A 171 -10.72 -20.78 16.94
N ALA A 172 -10.80 -19.76 17.81
CA ALA A 172 -9.65 -18.97 18.21
C ALA A 172 -8.60 -19.80 18.94
N LEU A 173 -9.02 -20.66 19.90
CA LEU A 173 -8.15 -21.58 20.61
C LEU A 173 -7.53 -22.61 19.67
N PHE A 174 -8.28 -23.14 18.72
CA PHE A 174 -7.75 -24.02 17.68
C PHE A 174 -6.58 -23.37 16.92
N VAL A 175 -6.76 -22.13 16.47
CA VAL A 175 -5.69 -21.39 15.73
C VAL A 175 -4.50 -21.08 16.65
N LEU A 176 -4.74 -20.76 17.92
CA LEU A 176 -3.68 -20.56 18.93
C LEU A 176 -2.82 -21.82 19.11
N HIS A 177 -3.46 -22.96 19.34
CA HIS A 177 -2.76 -24.23 19.49
C HIS A 177 -1.98 -24.61 18.22
N GLN A 178 -2.54 -24.38 17.03
CA GLN A 178 -1.82 -24.54 15.77
C GLN A 178 -0.59 -23.60 15.69
N ALA A 179 -0.72 -22.34 16.12
CA ALA A 179 0.39 -21.40 16.14
C ALA A 179 1.53 -21.87 17.06
N ILE A 180 1.19 -22.37 18.24
CA ILE A 180 2.17 -22.89 19.21
C ILE A 180 2.82 -24.17 18.65
N LEU A 181 2.02 -25.10 18.13
CA LEU A 181 2.51 -26.38 17.61
C LEU A 181 3.45 -26.20 16.42
N ILE A 182 3.07 -25.38 15.43
CA ILE A 182 3.85 -25.15 14.21
C ILE A 182 5.19 -24.45 14.51
N ASN A 183 5.20 -23.52 15.46
CA ASN A 183 6.40 -22.72 15.75
C ASN A 183 7.20 -23.25 16.96
N GLY A 184 6.68 -24.20 17.70
CA GLY A 184 7.36 -24.82 18.86
C GLY A 184 7.58 -23.86 20.03
N VAL A 185 6.79 -22.78 20.15
CA VAL A 185 6.98 -21.72 21.14
C VAL A 185 5.65 -21.07 21.53
N CYS A 186 5.54 -20.67 22.82
CA CYS A 186 4.48 -19.79 23.30
C CYS A 186 4.98 -18.33 23.32
N PRO A 187 4.10 -17.35 23.03
CA PRO A 187 4.43 -15.94 23.27
C PRO A 187 4.40 -15.63 24.76
N VAL A 188 5.08 -14.55 25.16
CA VAL A 188 4.95 -14.03 26.54
C VAL A 188 3.57 -13.37 26.71
N VAL A 189 3.11 -12.64 25.70
CA VAL A 189 1.86 -11.89 25.73
C VAL A 189 1.03 -12.12 24.48
N ILE A 190 -0.28 -12.28 24.63
CA ILE A 190 -1.24 -12.15 23.54
C ILE A 190 -2.01 -10.85 23.69
N LEU A 191 -2.09 -10.09 22.60
CA LEU A 191 -2.85 -8.85 22.52
C LEU A 191 -4.04 -9.01 21.55
N SER A 192 -5.26 -8.81 22.04
CA SER A 192 -6.48 -8.80 21.21
C SER A 192 -7.31 -7.54 21.41
N ASP A 193 -8.39 -7.40 20.65
CA ASP A 193 -9.48 -6.52 21.00
C ASP A 193 -10.35 -7.12 22.14
N LYS A 194 -11.42 -6.43 22.50
CA LYS A 194 -12.41 -6.91 23.49
C LYS A 194 -13.57 -7.64 22.84
N GLY A 195 -13.33 -8.35 21.76
CA GLY A 195 -14.33 -9.22 21.14
C GLY A 195 -14.80 -10.33 22.10
N ALA A 196 -16.05 -10.72 22.00
CA ALA A 196 -16.63 -11.75 22.88
C ALA A 196 -15.94 -13.12 22.75
N GLN A 197 -15.25 -13.34 21.65
CA GLN A 197 -14.46 -14.55 21.39
C GLN A 197 -13.20 -14.65 22.28
N PHE A 198 -12.69 -13.52 22.74
CA PHE A 198 -11.45 -13.42 23.50
C PHE A 198 -11.68 -12.99 24.95
N TYR A 199 -12.70 -12.17 25.20
CA TYR A 199 -12.84 -11.41 26.43
C TYR A 199 -14.23 -11.51 27.02
N ALA A 200 -14.32 -11.83 28.33
CA ALA A 200 -15.58 -11.82 29.04
C ALA A 200 -16.03 -10.40 29.35
N ASN A 201 -17.15 -9.98 28.74
CA ASN A 201 -17.74 -8.66 28.95
C ASN A 201 -18.80 -8.62 30.07
N LYS A 202 -19.19 -9.79 30.62
CA LYS A 202 -20.24 -9.90 31.63
C LYS A 202 -19.64 -9.88 33.03
N TYR A 203 -20.32 -9.20 33.91
CA TYR A 203 -20.09 -9.26 35.34
C TYR A 203 -21.13 -10.20 35.97
N ASP A 204 -20.73 -10.95 36.97
CA ASP A 204 -21.63 -11.77 37.75
C ASP A 204 -22.52 -10.93 38.70
N LYS A 205 -23.42 -11.58 39.43
CA LYS A 205 -24.34 -10.92 40.40
C LYS A 205 -23.59 -10.24 41.53
N THR A 206 -22.34 -10.59 41.77
CA THR A 206 -21.47 -10.00 42.81
C THR A 206 -20.67 -8.81 42.33
N GLY A 207 -20.76 -8.45 41.03
CA GLY A 207 -19.97 -7.41 40.38
C GLY A 207 -18.57 -7.85 39.99
N LYS A 208 -18.25 -9.14 40.11
CA LYS A 208 -16.98 -9.70 39.66
C LYS A 208 -17.03 -9.97 38.15
N LYS A 209 -15.98 -9.53 37.43
CA LYS A 209 -15.85 -9.78 36.01
C LYS A 209 -15.71 -11.28 35.75
N GLY A 210 -16.48 -11.80 34.78
CA GLY A 210 -16.32 -13.17 34.32
C GLY A 210 -14.96 -13.35 33.61
N VAL A 211 -14.52 -14.60 33.50
CA VAL A 211 -13.32 -15.01 32.76
C VAL A 211 -13.78 -15.83 31.54
N SER A 212 -13.30 -15.49 30.33
CA SER A 212 -13.62 -16.27 29.13
C SER A 212 -12.81 -17.56 29.08
N GLU A 213 -13.30 -18.54 28.32
CA GLU A 213 -12.52 -19.78 28.10
C GLU A 213 -11.16 -19.47 27.43
N PHE A 214 -11.10 -18.42 26.60
CA PHE A 214 -9.83 -17.98 26.00
C PHE A 214 -8.85 -17.44 27.08
N GLU A 215 -9.35 -16.63 28.01
CA GLU A 215 -8.54 -16.12 29.13
C GLU A 215 -8.04 -17.27 30.04
N LYS A 216 -8.88 -18.28 30.32
CA LYS A 216 -8.50 -19.46 31.10
C LYS A 216 -7.40 -20.28 30.45
N GLU A 217 -7.50 -20.51 29.13
CA GLU A 217 -6.51 -21.25 28.37
C GLU A 217 -5.16 -20.53 28.36
N LEU A 218 -5.17 -19.19 28.20
CA LEU A 218 -3.92 -18.40 28.25
C LEU A 218 -3.27 -18.48 29.64
N GLU A 219 -4.05 -18.41 30.72
CA GLU A 219 -3.58 -18.59 32.09
C GLU A 219 -2.96 -19.98 32.29
N PHE A 220 -3.62 -21.04 31.79
CA PHE A 220 -3.09 -22.41 31.82
C PHE A 220 -1.75 -22.55 31.08
N LEU A 221 -1.61 -21.87 29.92
CA LEU A 221 -0.39 -21.87 29.14
C LEU A 221 0.70 -20.92 29.67
N GLY A 222 0.43 -20.17 30.73
CA GLY A 222 1.36 -19.17 31.28
C GLY A 222 1.57 -17.95 30.36
N ILE A 223 0.59 -17.60 29.55
CA ILE A 223 0.63 -16.49 28.60
C ILE A 223 -0.16 -15.29 29.15
N ASP A 224 0.48 -14.14 29.25
CA ASP A 224 -0.19 -12.91 29.63
C ASP A 224 -1.22 -12.47 28.59
N PHE A 225 -2.38 -11.99 29.04
CA PHE A 225 -3.42 -11.49 28.14
C PHE A 225 -3.60 -9.98 28.27
N TRP A 226 -3.36 -9.27 27.18
CA TRP A 226 -3.56 -7.84 27.12
C TRP A 226 -4.67 -7.50 26.13
N THR A 227 -5.49 -6.50 26.48
CA THR A 227 -6.55 -6.01 25.59
C THR A 227 -6.25 -4.61 25.10
N ALA A 228 -6.53 -4.35 23.82
CA ALA A 228 -6.40 -3.03 23.25
C ALA A 228 -7.27 -2.01 24.01
N ARG A 229 -6.71 -0.85 24.33
CA ARG A 229 -7.45 0.23 24.98
C ARG A 229 -8.59 0.72 24.07
N ARG A 230 -9.77 0.94 24.65
CA ARG A 230 -10.92 1.50 23.93
C ARG A 230 -10.52 2.82 23.25
N ARG A 231 -10.76 2.96 21.92
CA ARG A 231 -10.43 4.13 21.09
C ARG A 231 -8.92 4.38 20.85
N HIS A 232 -8.06 3.36 20.98
CA HIS A 232 -6.67 3.43 20.55
C HIS A 232 -6.44 2.60 19.27
N PRO A 233 -6.72 3.13 18.07
CA PRO A 233 -6.64 2.39 16.81
C PRO A 233 -5.20 1.99 16.44
N GLN A 234 -4.20 2.51 17.16
CA GLN A 234 -2.80 2.20 16.91
C GLN A 234 -2.42 0.74 17.23
N THR A 235 -3.14 0.14 18.18
CA THR A 235 -2.86 -1.22 18.65
C THR A 235 -3.27 -2.26 17.60
N ASN A 236 -4.37 -2.03 16.88
CA ASN A 236 -4.90 -2.95 15.85
C ASN A 236 -4.44 -2.61 14.42
N GLY A 237 -3.73 -1.50 14.22
CA GLY A 237 -3.33 -1.05 12.88
C GLY A 237 -2.43 -2.04 12.12
N LYS A 238 -1.75 -2.96 12.83
CA LYS A 238 -0.96 -4.04 12.23
C LYS A 238 -1.88 -5.12 11.64
N MET A 239 -2.92 -5.49 12.39
CA MET A 239 -3.92 -6.48 12.01
C MET A 239 -4.79 -5.98 10.86
N GLU A 240 -5.31 -4.75 10.95
CA GLU A 240 -6.05 -4.09 9.87
C GLU A 240 -5.26 -4.11 8.55
N LYS A 241 -3.95 -3.82 8.62
CA LYS A 241 -3.08 -3.81 7.45
C LYS A 241 -2.86 -5.19 6.85
N TRP A 242 -2.80 -6.21 7.70
CA TRP A 242 -2.71 -7.59 7.25
C TRP A 242 -3.99 -8.01 6.52
N PHE A 243 -5.15 -7.83 7.14
CA PHE A 243 -6.44 -8.14 6.54
C PHE A 243 -6.68 -7.40 5.22
N ASP A 244 -6.29 -6.13 5.16
CA ASP A 244 -6.30 -5.32 3.93
C ASP A 244 -5.46 -5.97 2.81
N THR A 245 -4.29 -6.51 3.18
CA THR A 245 -3.39 -7.20 2.25
C THR A 245 -4.00 -8.52 1.79
N MET A 246 -4.56 -9.31 2.69
CA MET A 246 -5.24 -10.58 2.40
C MET A 246 -6.42 -10.37 1.44
N LYS A 247 -7.33 -9.47 1.78
CA LYS A 247 -8.52 -9.16 0.96
C LYS A 247 -8.14 -8.71 -0.45
N LYS A 248 -7.13 -7.84 -0.58
CA LYS A 248 -6.63 -7.39 -1.89
C LYS A 248 -6.03 -8.52 -2.71
N ARG A 249 -5.29 -9.41 -2.05
CA ARG A 249 -4.65 -10.53 -2.75
C ARG A 249 -5.67 -11.55 -3.19
N PHE A 250 -6.62 -11.94 -2.35
CA PHE A 250 -7.69 -12.88 -2.70
C PHE A 250 -8.62 -12.34 -3.80
N ASN A 251 -8.85 -11.01 -3.85
CA ASN A 251 -9.55 -10.39 -4.98
C ASN A 251 -8.80 -10.54 -6.31
N LYS A 252 -7.47 -10.62 -6.29
CA LYS A 252 -6.63 -10.79 -7.49
C LYS A 252 -6.32 -12.24 -7.81
N HIS A 253 -6.31 -13.09 -6.79
CA HIS A 253 -6.01 -14.52 -6.86
C HIS A 253 -7.12 -15.30 -6.15
N PRO A 254 -8.32 -15.42 -6.74
CA PRO A 254 -9.50 -15.99 -6.07
C PRO A 254 -9.34 -17.46 -5.71
N ASP A 255 -8.48 -18.20 -6.42
CA ASP A 255 -8.22 -19.62 -6.20
C ASP A 255 -7.11 -19.88 -5.17
N GLU A 256 -6.44 -18.84 -4.66
CA GLU A 256 -5.34 -18.95 -3.70
C GLU A 256 -5.87 -19.38 -2.34
N LYS A 257 -5.34 -20.49 -1.81
CA LYS A 257 -5.70 -20.99 -0.47
C LYS A 257 -5.05 -20.16 0.64
N LEU A 258 -5.66 -20.15 1.82
CA LEU A 258 -5.15 -19.40 2.98
C LEU A 258 -3.70 -19.79 3.31
N GLN A 259 -3.33 -21.06 3.24
CA GLN A 259 -1.98 -21.55 3.53
C GLN A 259 -0.96 -21.04 2.51
N GLU A 260 -1.33 -20.97 1.23
CA GLU A 260 -0.48 -20.41 0.16
C GLU A 260 -0.25 -18.92 0.37
N PHE A 261 -1.31 -18.21 0.75
CA PHE A 261 -1.22 -16.80 1.12
C PHE A 261 -0.31 -16.57 2.34
N VAL A 262 -0.45 -17.39 3.41
CA VAL A 262 0.40 -17.31 4.61
C VAL A 262 1.86 -17.54 4.26
N LYS A 263 2.16 -18.55 3.45
CA LYS A 263 3.51 -18.83 2.97
C LYS A 263 4.08 -17.66 2.18
N TRP A 264 3.34 -17.17 1.18
CA TRP A 264 3.75 -15.99 0.42
C TRP A 264 3.95 -14.76 1.30
N TYR A 265 3.07 -14.53 2.28
CA TYR A 265 3.18 -13.39 3.19
C TYR A 265 4.42 -13.46 4.06
N ASN A 266 4.73 -14.63 4.63
CA ASN A 266 5.86 -14.82 5.52
C ASN A 266 7.22 -14.86 4.78
N GLU A 267 7.29 -15.62 3.68
CA GLU A 267 8.56 -15.93 3.00
C GLU A 267 8.83 -15.03 1.78
N GLY A 268 7.78 -14.63 1.06
CA GLY A 268 7.90 -13.92 -0.22
C GLY A 268 7.67 -12.41 -0.14
N ARG A 269 6.79 -11.97 0.77
CA ARG A 269 6.40 -10.57 0.83
C ARG A 269 7.41 -9.71 1.59
N ILE A 270 8.02 -8.74 0.91
CA ILE A 270 8.87 -7.74 1.55
C ILE A 270 8.04 -6.64 2.23
N HIS A 271 8.49 -6.15 3.38
CA HIS A 271 7.80 -5.13 4.17
C HIS A 271 8.64 -3.88 4.35
N HIS A 272 8.08 -2.71 4.02
CA HIS A 272 8.77 -1.43 4.26
C HIS A 272 9.13 -1.24 5.74
N ALA A 273 8.25 -1.68 6.65
CA ALA A 273 8.48 -1.57 8.10
C ALA A 273 9.60 -2.49 8.61
N LEU A 274 10.01 -3.49 7.83
CA LEU A 274 11.08 -4.43 8.10
C LEU A 274 12.29 -4.17 7.19
N SER A 275 12.53 -2.91 6.80
CA SER A 275 13.64 -2.54 5.92
C SER A 275 13.67 -3.33 4.60
N TYR A 276 12.49 -3.65 4.07
CA TYR A 276 12.28 -4.48 2.86
C TYR A 276 12.72 -5.94 3.00
N ASP A 277 12.84 -6.46 4.22
CA ASP A 277 12.96 -7.89 4.45
C ASP A 277 11.60 -8.58 4.60
N THR A 278 11.62 -9.92 4.60
CA THR A 278 10.43 -10.76 4.80
C THR A 278 10.17 -11.00 6.27
N PRO A 279 8.91 -11.26 6.69
CA PRO A 279 8.58 -11.63 8.05
C PRO A 279 9.38 -12.82 8.58
N GLU A 280 9.53 -13.88 7.77
CA GLU A 280 10.26 -15.08 8.12
C GLU A 280 11.73 -14.78 8.43
N LYS A 281 12.40 -13.98 7.60
CA LYS A 281 13.80 -13.62 7.83
C LYS A 281 13.97 -12.86 9.14
N ILE A 282 13.14 -11.84 9.40
CA ILE A 282 13.21 -11.03 10.62
C ILE A 282 12.86 -11.85 11.87
N TYR A 283 11.97 -12.84 11.74
CA TYR A 283 11.60 -13.71 12.86
C TYR A 283 12.79 -14.50 13.40
N TRP A 284 13.63 -15.04 12.49
CA TRP A 284 14.81 -15.83 12.85
C TRP A 284 16.09 -15.00 13.08
N GLU A 285 16.06 -13.72 12.77
CA GLU A 285 17.19 -12.83 13.00
C GLU A 285 17.41 -12.66 14.51
N LYS A 286 18.57 -13.15 15.00
CA LYS A 286 19.00 -12.93 16.38
C LYS A 286 19.35 -11.45 16.58
N LEU A 287 19.00 -10.93 17.74
CA LEU A 287 19.39 -9.57 18.16
C LEU A 287 20.87 -9.53 18.51
#